data_f0599157ece60d13de72fa991408453d
#
_entry.id   f0599157ece60d13de72fa991408453d
#
_cell.length_a   1.000
_cell.length_b   1.000
_cell.length_c   1.000
_cell.angle_alpha   90.00
_cell.angle_beta   90.00
_cell.angle_gamma   90.00
#
_symmetry.space_group_name_H-M   'P 1'
#
loop_
_entity.id
_entity.type
_entity.pdbx_description
1 polymer ?
#
loop_
_entity_poly.entity_id
_entity_poly.type
_entity_poly.pdbx_seq_one_letter_code
_entity_poly.pdbx_strand_id
1 'polypeptide(L)'
;MAQSQAEQQAQAQIAGEPTRTKERQPQPATGTAADPTAQAQQNDEQGGLERKMETRHLTMISLGGVIGTGLFLSSGYTIHQAGPLGAIIAYAIGSVLVYFIMLSLGELSVAMPYAGSFHLYAKRFIGPGTAFTIAVLYWLNWAVALASEFTAAGLLMQRWFPHSPAWVWSAAFIVVVFLLNILSV
;
A
#
# COMPACT_ATOMS: atom_id res chain seq x y z
N MET A 1 -31.55 0.95 -70.41
CA MET A 1 -31.61 2.07 -69.43
C MET A 1 -30.94 1.70 -68.09
N ALA A 2 -30.98 0.45 -67.63
CA ALA A 2 -30.40 0.07 -66.36
C ALA A 2 -28.86 0.01 -66.34
N GLN A 3 -28.18 -0.31 -67.43
CA GLN A 3 -26.73 -0.36 -67.53
C GLN A 3 -26.07 1.04 -67.46
N SER A 4 -26.67 2.04 -68.04
CA SER A 4 -26.18 3.43 -68.03
C SER A 4 -26.16 4.06 -66.63
N GLN A 5 -27.10 3.68 -65.74
CA GLN A 5 -27.12 4.17 -64.37
C GLN A 5 -26.07 3.52 -63.46
N ALA A 6 -25.73 2.24 -63.74
CA ALA A 6 -24.69 1.54 -63.00
C ALA A 6 -23.27 2.09 -63.30
N GLU A 7 -23.02 2.48 -64.55
CA GLU A 7 -21.75 3.09 -64.96
C GLU A 7 -21.60 4.52 -64.41
N GLN A 8 -22.67 5.29 -64.33
CA GLN A 8 -22.62 6.60 -63.72
C GLN A 8 -22.40 6.58 -62.21
N GLN A 9 -22.95 5.58 -61.51
CA GLN A 9 -22.70 5.37 -60.07
C GLN A 9 -21.27 4.91 -59.79
N ALA A 10 -20.70 4.05 -60.64
CA ALA A 10 -19.31 3.61 -60.51
C ALA A 10 -18.32 4.76 -60.74
N GLN A 11 -18.59 5.66 -61.70
CA GLN A 11 -17.75 6.83 -61.98
C GLN A 11 -17.86 7.90 -60.88
N ALA A 12 -19.02 8.04 -60.23
CA ALA A 12 -19.21 8.96 -59.12
C ALA A 12 -18.46 8.48 -57.83
N GLN A 13 -18.31 7.18 -57.64
CA GLN A 13 -17.54 6.62 -56.53
C GLN A 13 -16.02 6.81 -56.67
N ILE A 14 -15.52 6.87 -57.91
CA ILE A 14 -14.09 7.06 -58.18
C ILE A 14 -13.68 8.54 -58.06
N ALA A 15 -14.61 9.44 -58.30
CA ALA A 15 -14.36 10.92 -58.26
C ALA A 15 -14.50 11.57 -56.86
N GLY A 16 -14.97 10.83 -55.86
CA GLY A 16 -15.36 11.37 -54.57
C GLY A 16 -14.42 11.11 -53.37
N GLU A 17 -13.22 10.60 -53.58
CA GLU A 17 -12.29 10.39 -52.48
C GLU A 17 -11.27 11.54 -52.45
N PRO A 18 -11.51 12.61 -51.63
CA PRO A 18 -10.42 13.52 -51.29
C PRO A 18 -9.40 12.74 -50.50
N THR A 19 -8.24 12.52 -51.06
CA THR A 19 -7.02 12.10 -50.39
C THR A 19 -6.88 12.90 -49.10
N ARG A 20 -7.39 12.36 -48.01
CA ARG A 20 -7.16 12.89 -46.66
C ARG A 20 -5.68 12.74 -46.39
N THR A 21 -4.90 13.69 -46.87
CA THR A 21 -3.54 13.91 -46.46
C THR A 21 -3.63 13.92 -44.93
N LYS A 22 -3.16 12.83 -44.32
CA LYS A 22 -2.89 12.78 -42.88
C LYS A 22 -1.93 13.92 -42.64
N GLU A 23 -2.45 15.08 -42.27
CA GLU A 23 -1.67 16.13 -41.62
C GLU A 23 -0.95 15.45 -40.53
N ARG A 24 0.34 15.18 -40.74
CA ARG A 24 1.28 14.84 -39.67
C ARG A 24 1.17 16.01 -38.70
N GLN A 25 0.42 15.80 -37.62
CA GLN A 25 0.59 16.65 -36.46
C GLN A 25 2.11 16.71 -36.21
N PRO A 26 2.68 17.90 -36.12
CA PRO A 26 4.09 18.02 -35.76
C PRO A 26 4.27 17.29 -34.44
N GLN A 27 5.02 16.19 -34.45
CA GLN A 27 5.56 15.64 -33.22
C GLN A 27 6.32 16.79 -32.56
N PRO A 28 6.00 17.16 -31.32
CA PRO A 28 6.80 18.15 -30.63
C PRO A 28 8.22 17.60 -30.57
N ALA A 29 9.14 18.39 -31.13
CA ALA A 29 10.55 18.08 -31.16
C ALA A 29 11.03 17.68 -29.74
N THR A 30 11.65 16.53 -29.70
CA THR A 30 12.50 16.03 -28.64
C THR A 30 13.27 17.17 -27.97
N GLY A 31 13.14 17.28 -26.62
CA GLY A 31 14.17 17.95 -25.83
C GLY A 31 13.77 19.20 -25.09
N THR A 32 12.49 19.41 -24.77
CA THR A 32 12.17 20.30 -23.66
C THR A 32 12.11 19.43 -22.41
N ALA A 33 13.03 19.64 -21.49
CA ALA A 33 12.99 19.04 -20.16
C ALA A 33 11.57 19.24 -19.64
N ALA A 34 10.85 18.14 -19.44
CA ALA A 34 9.48 18.16 -18.95
C ALA A 34 9.47 19.03 -17.69
N ASP A 35 8.70 20.10 -17.72
CA ASP A 35 8.61 21.06 -16.63
C ASP A 35 8.26 20.28 -15.34
N PRO A 36 9.13 20.29 -14.32
CA PRO A 36 8.91 19.56 -13.09
C PRO A 36 7.58 19.93 -12.41
N THR A 37 7.11 21.17 -12.65
CA THR A 37 5.83 21.67 -12.14
C THR A 37 4.63 21.05 -12.86
N ALA A 38 4.72 20.76 -14.16
CA ALA A 38 3.66 20.09 -14.90
C ALA A 38 3.52 18.61 -14.53
N GLN A 39 4.64 17.93 -14.23
CA GLN A 39 4.61 16.55 -13.72
C GLN A 39 4.10 16.47 -12.28
N ALA A 40 4.41 17.44 -11.43
CA ALA A 40 3.88 17.52 -10.08
C ALA A 40 2.35 17.71 -10.10
N GLN A 41 1.82 18.58 -10.97
CA GLN A 41 0.39 18.81 -11.10
C GLN A 41 -0.36 17.59 -11.64
N GLN A 42 0.19 16.86 -12.60
CA GLN A 42 -0.42 15.61 -13.10
C GLN A 42 -0.44 14.49 -12.04
N ASN A 43 0.54 14.47 -11.14
CA ASN A 43 0.57 13.51 -10.04
C ASN A 43 -0.45 13.84 -8.93
N ASP A 44 -0.72 15.11 -8.69
CA ASP A 44 -1.75 15.56 -7.75
C ASP A 44 -3.17 15.25 -8.24
N GLU A 45 -3.44 15.37 -9.53
CA GLU A 45 -4.76 15.02 -10.10
C GLU A 45 -5.03 13.50 -10.12
N GLN A 46 -3.99 12.66 -10.10
CA GLN A 46 -4.14 11.19 -10.12
C GLN A 46 -4.06 10.55 -8.72
N GLY A 47 -3.99 11.32 -7.64
CA GLY A 47 -3.80 10.81 -6.28
C GLY A 47 -2.46 10.06 -6.14
N GLY A 48 -1.46 10.45 -6.94
CA GLY A 48 -0.12 9.86 -6.95
C GLY A 48 0.61 10.17 -5.65
N LEU A 49 1.14 9.15 -5.03
CA LEU A 49 2.00 9.28 -3.84
C LEU A 49 3.26 10.07 -4.21
N GLU A 50 3.44 11.22 -3.60
CA GLU A 50 4.64 12.03 -3.79
C GLU A 50 5.86 11.34 -3.17
N ARG A 51 6.91 11.12 -3.96
CA ARG A 51 8.16 10.47 -3.51
C ARG A 51 9.01 11.43 -2.67
N LYS A 52 8.54 11.78 -1.47
CA LYS A 52 9.29 12.65 -0.54
C LYS A 52 10.22 11.87 0.41
N MET A 53 10.11 10.53 0.47
CA MET A 53 10.86 9.72 1.43
C MET A 53 12.12 9.13 0.80
N GLU A 54 13.26 9.35 1.43
CA GLU A 54 14.48 8.64 1.09
C GLU A 54 14.43 7.17 1.55
N THR A 55 15.10 6.28 0.84
CA THR A 55 15.15 4.83 1.13
C THR A 55 15.51 4.54 2.58
N ARG A 56 16.42 5.31 3.18
CA ARG A 56 16.81 5.16 4.59
C ARG A 56 15.65 5.42 5.56
N HIS A 57 14.80 6.41 5.29
CA HIS A 57 13.63 6.71 6.11
C HIS A 57 12.61 5.57 6.01
N LEU A 58 12.39 5.05 4.81
CA LEU A 58 11.52 3.91 4.56
C LEU A 58 12.00 2.66 5.31
N THR A 59 13.29 2.37 5.27
CA THR A 59 13.89 1.23 5.98
C THR A 59 13.75 1.37 7.49
N MET A 60 14.01 2.55 8.05
CA MET A 60 13.88 2.78 9.49
C MET A 60 12.44 2.67 9.97
N ILE A 61 11.47 3.22 9.23
CA ILE A 61 10.05 3.11 9.54
C ILE A 61 9.60 1.64 9.43
N SER A 62 10.04 0.93 8.39
CA SER A 62 9.68 -0.48 8.20
C SER A 62 10.23 -1.35 9.32
N LEU A 63 11.50 -1.19 9.71
CA LEU A 63 12.11 -1.92 10.81
C LEU A 63 11.42 -1.59 12.15
N GLY A 64 11.18 -0.31 12.44
CA GLY A 64 10.52 0.12 13.66
C GLY A 64 9.06 -0.33 13.75
N GLY A 65 8.34 -0.39 12.62
CA GLY A 65 6.96 -0.87 12.56
C GLY A 65 6.79 -2.38 12.65
N VAL A 66 7.82 -3.15 12.26
CA VAL A 66 7.80 -4.62 12.31
C VAL A 66 8.25 -5.15 13.67
N ILE A 67 9.22 -4.49 14.32
CA ILE A 67 9.72 -4.89 15.63
C ILE A 67 8.80 -4.29 16.70
N GLY A 68 7.75 -5.04 17.05
CA GLY A 68 6.85 -4.68 18.15
C GLY A 68 7.18 -5.42 19.44
N THR A 69 6.40 -5.17 20.49
CA THR A 69 6.50 -5.87 21.78
C THR A 69 6.29 -7.39 21.65
N GLY A 70 5.60 -7.82 20.58
CA GLY A 70 5.39 -9.22 20.28
C GLY A 70 6.68 -10.04 20.21
N LEU A 71 7.76 -9.49 19.63
CA LEU A 71 9.04 -10.17 19.56
C LEU A 71 9.64 -10.39 20.96
N PHE A 72 9.49 -9.42 21.87
CA PHE A 72 10.12 -9.47 23.19
C PHE A 72 9.25 -10.17 24.24
N LEU A 73 7.95 -10.01 24.18
CA LEU A 73 7.02 -10.55 25.18
C LEU A 73 6.47 -11.93 24.78
N SER A 74 6.01 -12.08 23.53
CA SER A 74 5.35 -13.31 23.06
C SER A 74 6.35 -14.41 22.74
N SER A 75 7.61 -14.08 22.40
CA SER A 75 8.63 -15.09 22.12
C SER A 75 8.93 -15.96 23.34
N GLY A 76 8.95 -15.38 24.54
CA GLY A 76 9.12 -16.14 25.79
C GLY A 76 8.02 -17.18 25.99
N TYR A 77 6.76 -16.80 25.72
CA TYR A 77 5.64 -17.73 25.79
C TYR A 77 5.75 -18.84 24.75
N THR A 78 6.09 -18.49 23.51
CA THR A 78 6.28 -19.48 22.42
C THR A 78 7.37 -20.49 22.76
N ILE A 79 8.51 -20.03 23.30
CA ILE A 79 9.60 -20.91 23.73
C ILE A 79 9.18 -21.81 24.89
N HIS A 80 8.39 -21.28 25.83
CA HIS A 80 7.89 -22.06 26.95
C HIS A 80 6.93 -23.17 26.50
N GLN A 81 6.06 -22.92 25.49
CA GLN A 81 5.08 -23.89 25.00
C GLN A 81 5.69 -24.93 24.04
N ALA A 82 6.49 -24.50 23.09
CA ALA A 82 6.99 -25.33 21.99
C ALA A 82 8.45 -25.77 22.15
N GLY A 83 9.13 -25.28 23.19
CA GLY A 83 10.57 -25.41 23.35
C GLY A 83 11.35 -24.52 22.38
N PRO A 84 12.66 -24.35 22.59
CA PRO A 84 13.48 -23.45 21.76
C PRO A 84 13.56 -23.91 20.31
N LEU A 85 13.65 -25.22 20.04
CA LEU A 85 13.68 -25.75 18.68
C LEU A 85 12.33 -25.58 17.97
N GLY A 86 11.23 -25.84 18.66
CA GLY A 86 9.87 -25.63 18.12
C GLY A 86 9.60 -24.19 17.77
N ALA A 87 10.05 -23.26 18.61
CA ALA A 87 9.96 -21.83 18.33
C ALA A 87 10.75 -21.42 17.07
N ILE A 88 11.98 -21.90 16.91
CA ILE A 88 12.81 -21.63 15.73
C ILE A 88 12.14 -22.15 14.46
N ILE A 89 11.63 -23.38 14.47
CA ILE A 89 10.95 -23.98 13.33
C ILE A 89 9.68 -23.17 12.97
N ALA A 90 8.87 -22.81 13.96
CA ALA A 90 7.65 -22.02 13.75
C ALA A 90 7.97 -20.66 13.12
N TYR A 91 8.96 -19.94 13.63
CA TYR A 91 9.39 -18.67 13.04
C TYR A 91 10.00 -18.84 11.65
N ALA A 92 10.75 -19.92 11.38
CA ALA A 92 11.31 -20.20 10.06
C ALA A 92 10.18 -20.42 9.03
N ILE A 93 9.19 -21.23 9.34
CA ILE A 93 8.03 -21.45 8.47
C ILE A 93 7.25 -20.15 8.25
N GLY A 94 6.99 -19.42 9.33
CA GLY A 94 6.30 -18.13 9.25
C GLY A 94 7.04 -17.11 8.39
N SER A 95 8.36 -17.03 8.50
CA SER A 95 9.19 -16.11 7.72
C SER A 95 9.15 -16.41 6.22
N VAL A 96 9.16 -17.69 5.84
CA VAL A 96 9.03 -18.10 4.43
C VAL A 96 7.66 -17.69 3.86
N LEU A 97 6.59 -17.92 4.61
CA LEU A 97 5.24 -17.51 4.19
C LEU A 97 5.15 -15.98 4.02
N VAL A 98 5.63 -15.22 5.00
CA VAL A 98 5.62 -13.76 4.93
C VAL A 98 6.47 -13.26 3.77
N TYR A 99 7.62 -13.88 3.50
CA TYR A 99 8.48 -13.53 2.37
C TYR A 99 7.75 -13.64 1.04
N PHE A 100 7.03 -14.74 0.77
CA PHE A 100 6.26 -14.90 -0.46
C PHE A 100 5.09 -13.91 -0.56
N ILE A 101 4.40 -13.65 0.54
CA ILE A 101 3.32 -12.64 0.58
C ILE A 101 3.88 -11.25 0.24
N MET A 102 5.02 -10.88 0.82
CA MET A 102 5.64 -9.57 0.58
C MET A 102 6.18 -9.43 -0.84
N LEU A 103 6.73 -10.51 -1.44
CA LEU A 103 7.11 -10.52 -2.86
C LEU A 103 5.90 -10.25 -3.76
N SER A 104 4.81 -10.99 -3.57
CA SER A 104 3.59 -10.82 -4.38
C SER A 104 2.99 -9.42 -4.21
N LEU A 105 2.99 -8.88 -2.99
CA LEU A 105 2.50 -7.53 -2.73
C LEU A 105 3.41 -6.47 -3.36
N GLY A 106 4.73 -6.70 -3.34
CA GLY A 106 5.72 -5.82 -3.98
C GLY A 106 5.51 -5.72 -5.49
N GLU A 107 5.33 -6.85 -6.16
CA GLU A 107 5.03 -6.88 -7.60
C GLU A 107 3.74 -6.14 -7.94
N LEU A 108 2.67 -6.37 -7.17
CA LEU A 108 1.40 -5.68 -7.34
C LEU A 108 1.53 -4.16 -7.10
N SER A 109 2.32 -3.76 -6.12
CA SER A 109 2.54 -2.35 -5.80
C SER A 109 3.31 -1.60 -6.88
N VAL A 110 4.24 -2.27 -7.55
CA VAL A 110 4.97 -1.72 -8.70
C VAL A 110 4.08 -1.63 -9.94
N ALA A 111 3.26 -2.66 -10.19
CA ALA A 111 2.36 -2.69 -11.32
C ALA A 111 1.18 -1.72 -11.19
N MET A 112 0.73 -1.46 -9.96
CA MET A 112 -0.44 -0.63 -9.66
C MET A 112 -0.18 0.20 -8.39
N PRO A 113 0.49 1.37 -8.49
CA PRO A 113 0.87 2.20 -7.36
C PRO A 113 -0.32 3.02 -6.82
N TYR A 114 -1.30 2.32 -6.21
CA TYR A 114 -2.44 2.97 -5.57
C TYR A 114 -2.22 3.15 -4.06
N ALA A 115 -2.61 4.31 -3.53
CA ALA A 115 -2.73 4.52 -2.10
C ALA A 115 -3.78 3.57 -1.52
N GLY A 116 -3.41 2.79 -0.47
CA GLY A 116 -4.31 1.80 0.14
C GLY A 116 -4.21 0.36 -0.42
N SER A 117 -3.28 0.14 -1.34
CA SER A 117 -2.86 -1.14 -1.97
C SER A 117 -3.78 -2.38 -1.83
N PHE A 118 -3.75 -3.15 -0.74
CA PHE A 118 -4.36 -4.51 -0.77
C PHE A 118 -5.89 -4.54 -0.85
N HIS A 119 -6.63 -3.60 -0.24
CA HIS A 119 -8.09 -3.59 -0.38
C HIS A 119 -8.52 -3.14 -1.78
N LEU A 120 -7.74 -2.27 -2.45
CA LEU A 120 -8.00 -1.88 -3.84
C LEU A 120 -7.67 -3.01 -4.82
N TYR A 121 -6.61 -3.76 -4.58
CA TYR A 121 -6.29 -4.95 -5.37
C TYR A 121 -7.39 -6.01 -5.22
N ALA A 122 -7.84 -6.28 -3.99
CA ALA A 122 -8.95 -7.17 -3.75
C ALA A 122 -10.25 -6.71 -4.44
N LYS A 123 -10.54 -5.40 -4.42
CA LYS A 123 -11.69 -4.82 -5.13
C LYS A 123 -11.62 -5.09 -6.63
N ARG A 124 -10.44 -4.94 -7.22
CA ARG A 124 -10.24 -5.07 -8.67
C ARG A 124 -10.29 -6.51 -9.15
N PHE A 125 -9.66 -7.44 -8.41
CA PHE A 125 -9.49 -8.83 -8.85
C PHE A 125 -10.53 -9.80 -8.31
N ILE A 126 -11.12 -9.52 -7.13
CA ILE A 126 -12.05 -10.45 -6.47
C ILE A 126 -13.44 -9.83 -6.39
N GLY A 127 -13.55 -8.58 -5.94
CA GLY A 127 -14.83 -7.88 -5.85
C GLY A 127 -14.96 -6.96 -4.63
N PRO A 128 -16.01 -6.12 -4.62
CA PRO A 128 -16.18 -5.07 -3.61
C PRO A 128 -16.45 -5.62 -2.20
N GLY A 129 -17.15 -6.75 -2.06
CA GLY A 129 -17.41 -7.36 -0.76
C GLY A 129 -16.13 -7.84 -0.07
N THR A 130 -15.23 -8.50 -0.80
CA THR A 130 -13.93 -8.93 -0.28
C THR A 130 -13.05 -7.74 0.09
N ALA A 131 -13.05 -6.68 -0.73
CA ALA A 131 -12.32 -5.47 -0.43
C ALA A 131 -12.76 -4.81 0.88
N PHE A 132 -14.06 -4.73 1.12
CA PHE A 132 -14.62 -4.22 2.37
C PHE A 132 -14.21 -5.08 3.57
N THR A 133 -14.34 -6.40 3.45
CA THR A 133 -13.93 -7.33 4.50
C THR A 133 -12.44 -7.18 4.84
N ILE A 134 -11.57 -7.10 3.85
CA ILE A 134 -10.13 -6.89 4.05
C ILE A 134 -9.85 -5.55 4.74
N ALA A 135 -10.53 -4.48 4.34
CA ALA A 135 -10.35 -3.18 4.96
C ALA A 135 -10.75 -3.18 6.45
N VAL A 136 -11.89 -3.81 6.78
CA VAL A 136 -12.34 -3.96 8.17
C VAL A 136 -11.40 -4.83 8.98
N LEU A 137 -10.96 -5.96 8.45
CA LEU A 137 -10.02 -6.86 9.13
C LEU A 137 -8.66 -6.18 9.35
N TYR A 138 -8.19 -5.41 8.39
CA TYR A 138 -6.95 -4.65 8.51
C TYR A 138 -7.05 -3.57 9.59
N TRP A 139 -8.15 -2.82 9.61
CA TRP A 139 -8.41 -1.84 10.66
C TRP A 139 -8.48 -2.49 12.04
N LEU A 140 -9.21 -3.59 12.17
CA LEU A 140 -9.34 -4.34 13.42
C LEU A 140 -7.99 -4.88 13.89
N ASN A 141 -7.18 -5.41 12.97
CA ASN A 141 -5.83 -5.90 13.27
C ASN A 141 -4.97 -4.82 13.91
N TRP A 142 -4.96 -3.60 13.33
CA TRP A 142 -4.19 -2.49 13.89
C TRP A 142 -4.75 -1.99 15.22
N ALA A 143 -6.07 -1.97 15.40
CA ALA A 143 -6.69 -1.60 16.67
C ALA A 143 -6.30 -2.56 17.80
N VAL A 144 -6.36 -3.88 17.52
CA VAL A 144 -5.95 -4.91 18.49
C VAL A 144 -4.44 -4.88 18.75
N ALA A 145 -3.63 -4.69 17.71
CA ALA A 145 -2.19 -4.55 17.84
C ALA A 145 -1.81 -3.38 18.75
N LEU A 146 -2.41 -2.21 18.54
CA LEU A 146 -2.17 -1.04 19.37
C LEU A 146 -2.57 -1.28 20.83
N ALA A 147 -3.72 -1.90 21.07
CA ALA A 147 -4.18 -2.25 22.41
C ALA A 147 -3.21 -3.21 23.11
N SER A 148 -2.68 -4.19 22.38
CA SER A 148 -1.70 -5.17 22.91
C SER A 148 -0.36 -4.49 23.26
N GLU A 149 0.10 -3.55 22.44
CA GLU A 149 1.33 -2.77 22.69
C GLU A 149 1.23 -1.96 23.99
N PHE A 150 0.12 -1.23 24.20
CA PHE A 150 -0.08 -0.47 25.42
C PHE A 150 -0.22 -1.37 26.66
N THR A 151 -0.86 -2.53 26.52
CA THR A 151 -0.97 -3.51 27.59
C THR A 151 0.42 -4.07 27.95
N ALA A 152 1.21 -4.43 26.96
CA ALA A 152 2.57 -4.92 27.15
C ALA A 152 3.48 -3.86 27.82
N ALA A 153 3.41 -2.62 27.37
CA ALA A 153 4.13 -1.50 27.99
C ALA A 153 3.75 -1.34 29.47
N GLY A 154 2.46 -1.41 29.81
CA GLY A 154 1.99 -1.39 31.19
C GLY A 154 2.54 -2.53 32.04
N LEU A 155 2.58 -3.74 31.52
CA LEU A 155 3.14 -4.91 32.19
C LEU A 155 4.66 -4.78 32.41
N LEU A 156 5.39 -4.23 31.43
CA LEU A 156 6.83 -3.97 31.60
C LEU A 156 7.11 -2.96 32.69
N MET A 157 6.30 -1.92 32.83
CA MET A 157 6.45 -0.91 33.88
C MET A 157 6.23 -1.48 35.29
N GLN A 158 5.41 -2.51 35.45
CA GLN A 158 5.23 -3.20 36.73
C GLN A 158 6.52 -3.86 37.25
N ARG A 159 7.47 -4.16 36.34
CA ARG A 159 8.78 -4.70 36.73
C ARG A 159 9.57 -3.71 37.59
N TRP A 160 9.42 -2.41 37.33
CA TRP A 160 10.09 -1.33 38.07
C TRP A 160 9.22 -0.77 39.19
N PHE A 161 7.90 -0.81 39.02
CA PHE A 161 6.91 -0.29 39.97
C PHE A 161 5.88 -1.36 40.36
N PRO A 162 6.25 -2.36 41.19
CA PRO A 162 5.40 -3.53 41.47
C PRO A 162 4.07 -3.20 42.14
N HIS A 163 4.02 -2.09 42.88
CA HIS A 163 2.81 -1.65 43.62
C HIS A 163 1.83 -0.83 42.76
N SER A 164 2.21 -0.47 41.54
CA SER A 164 1.33 0.29 40.66
C SER A 164 0.53 -0.62 39.72
N PRO A 165 -0.78 -0.37 39.51
CA PRO A 165 -1.56 -1.18 38.58
C PRO A 165 -1.15 -0.91 37.14
N ALA A 166 -1.07 -1.97 36.30
CA ALA A 166 -0.63 -1.89 34.90
C ALA A 166 -1.45 -0.91 34.04
N TRP A 167 -2.75 -0.82 34.31
CA TRP A 167 -3.65 0.03 33.53
C TRP A 167 -3.31 1.53 33.62
N VAL A 168 -2.73 1.99 34.75
CA VAL A 168 -2.29 3.39 34.91
C VAL A 168 -1.19 3.72 33.90
N TRP A 169 -0.21 2.82 33.75
CA TRP A 169 0.87 2.97 32.80
C TRP A 169 0.39 2.88 31.35
N SER A 170 -0.50 1.93 31.05
CA SER A 170 -1.12 1.84 29.72
C SER A 170 -1.87 3.12 29.37
N ALA A 171 -2.65 3.66 30.29
CA ALA A 171 -3.35 4.94 30.09
C ALA A 171 -2.37 6.11 29.90
N ALA A 172 -1.30 6.17 30.69
CA ALA A 172 -0.28 7.21 30.55
C ALA A 172 0.39 7.15 29.17
N PHE A 173 0.76 5.96 28.66
CA PHE A 173 1.34 5.81 27.32
C PHE A 173 0.34 6.19 26.21
N ILE A 174 -0.93 5.84 26.35
CA ILE A 174 -1.98 6.27 25.40
C ILE A 174 -2.06 7.79 25.33
N VAL A 175 -2.08 8.46 26.48
CA VAL A 175 -2.12 9.94 26.54
C VAL A 175 -0.87 10.54 25.90
N VAL A 176 0.31 10.02 26.21
CA VAL A 176 1.57 10.52 25.61
C VAL A 176 1.57 10.38 24.11
N VAL A 177 1.22 9.18 23.59
CA VAL A 177 1.18 8.96 22.14
C VAL A 177 0.11 9.83 21.46
N PHE A 178 -1.05 10.00 22.10
CA PHE A 178 -2.11 10.87 21.60
C PHE A 178 -1.65 12.33 21.52
N LEU A 179 -1.01 12.85 22.56
CA LEU A 179 -0.46 14.21 22.58
C LEU A 179 0.61 14.40 21.51
N LEU A 180 1.52 13.43 21.36
CA LEU A 180 2.55 13.47 20.31
C LEU A 180 1.93 13.49 18.91
N ASN A 181 0.86 12.75 18.69
CA ASN A 181 0.15 12.76 17.41
C ASN A 181 -0.50 14.11 17.12
N ILE A 182 -1.13 14.75 18.11
CA ILE A 182 -1.73 16.10 17.95
C ILE A 182 -0.65 17.15 17.65
N LEU A 183 0.50 17.04 18.31
CA LEU A 183 1.59 18.01 18.12
C LEU A 183 2.36 17.81 16.79
N SER A 184 2.27 16.61 16.20
CA SER A 184 2.96 16.26 14.95
C SER A 184 2.14 16.56 13.70
N VAL A 185 0.86 16.90 13.81
CA VAL A 185 -0.03 17.26 12.71
C VAL A 185 -0.16 18.79 12.68
#